data_e87045db413521590c4a515c8788292f
#
_entry.id   e87045db413521590c4a515c8788292f
#
_cell.length_a   1.000
_cell.length_b   1.000
_cell.length_c   1.000
_cell.angle_alpha   90.00
_cell.angle_beta   90.00
_cell.angle_gamma   90.00
#
_symmetry.space_group_name_H-M   'P 1'
#
loop_
_entity.id
_entity.type
_entity.pdbx_description
1 polymer ?
#
loop_
_entity_poly.entity_id
_entity_poly.type
_entity_poly.pdbx_seq_one_letter_code
_entity_poly.pdbx_strand_id
1 'polypeptide(L)'
;DVNAVTTFDYTAYMLDYREHTPALIDEGLRFFRGIAEGPTFDPQAIVWESRVILAEMRSRDSVTTRQQMDNLPVIFRGLGFTRHTPIGTEQTILSFRREHFLEFHRRNYRPDMTVIVAAGDFDPEQIAGQISASFGALPKREDPPPVRNEGRLNARGLRAGIFRIS
;
A
#
# COMPACT_ATOMS: atom_id res chain seq x y z
N ASP A 1 -8.59 -16.79 -1.80
CA ASP A 1 -7.30 -16.20 -2.18
C ASP A 1 -7.04 -14.93 -1.37
N VAL A 2 -5.77 -14.71 -1.02
CA VAL A 2 -5.29 -13.49 -0.33
C VAL A 2 -4.37 -12.75 -1.29
N ASN A 3 -4.59 -11.46 -1.45
CA ASN A 3 -3.71 -10.62 -2.28
C ASN A 3 -3.59 -9.21 -1.69
N ALA A 4 -2.54 -8.49 -2.10
CA ALA A 4 -2.37 -7.09 -1.77
C ALA A 4 -1.72 -6.33 -2.92
N VAL A 5 -2.06 -5.06 -3.06
CA VAL A 5 -1.45 -4.17 -4.04
C VAL A 5 -1.08 -2.85 -3.39
N THR A 6 0.09 -2.34 -3.73
CA THR A 6 0.55 -1.01 -3.32
C THR A 6 0.71 -0.13 -4.55
N THR A 7 0.09 1.03 -4.51
CA THR A 7 0.22 2.08 -5.51
C THR A 7 0.97 3.29 -4.94
N PHE A 8 1.00 4.40 -5.66
CA PHE A 8 1.58 5.64 -5.16
C PHE A 8 0.76 6.25 -4.00
N ASP A 9 -0.55 5.98 -3.96
CA ASP A 9 -1.48 6.68 -3.07
C ASP A 9 -2.11 5.80 -2.00
N TYR A 10 -2.22 4.49 -2.25
CA TYR A 10 -2.88 3.57 -1.33
C TYR A 10 -2.27 2.16 -1.35
N THR A 11 -2.56 1.41 -0.31
CA THR A 11 -2.39 -0.04 -0.26
C THR A 11 -3.78 -0.67 -0.10
N ALA A 12 -4.10 -1.64 -0.95
CA ALA A 12 -5.33 -2.42 -0.83
C ALA A 12 -4.98 -3.87 -0.48
N TYR A 13 -5.69 -4.41 0.50
CA TYR A 13 -5.66 -5.82 0.87
C TYR A 13 -6.96 -6.46 0.39
N MET A 14 -6.89 -7.62 -0.22
CA MET A 14 -8.02 -8.28 -0.84
C MET A 14 -8.13 -9.71 -0.37
N LEU A 15 -9.37 -10.12 -0.08
CA LEU A 15 -9.72 -11.51 0.20
C LEU A 15 -10.83 -11.91 -0.77
N ASP A 16 -10.58 -12.96 -1.52
CA ASP A 16 -11.55 -13.54 -2.44
C ASP A 16 -11.95 -14.93 -1.95
N TYR A 17 -13.23 -15.11 -1.70
CA TYR A 17 -13.82 -16.38 -1.32
C TYR A 17 -14.68 -16.93 -2.45
N ARG A 18 -14.58 -18.22 -2.75
CA ARG A 18 -15.43 -18.88 -3.75
C ARG A 18 -16.85 -19.12 -3.25
N GLU A 19 -16.99 -19.20 -1.94
CA GLU A 19 -18.25 -19.42 -1.25
C GLU A 19 -18.39 -18.39 -0.14
N HIS A 20 -19.60 -17.97 0.14
CA HIS A 20 -19.87 -17.10 1.28
C HIS A 20 -20.54 -17.89 2.38
N THR A 21 -19.90 -17.96 3.54
CA THR A 21 -20.50 -18.45 4.77
C THR A 21 -20.29 -17.41 5.86
N PRO A 22 -21.16 -17.33 6.86
CA PRO A 22 -20.95 -16.41 7.98
C PRO A 22 -19.57 -16.56 8.62
N ALA A 23 -19.06 -17.78 8.72
CA ALA A 23 -17.74 -18.06 9.29
C ALA A 23 -16.59 -17.48 8.46
N LEU A 24 -16.67 -17.57 7.13
CA LEU A 24 -15.66 -16.99 6.22
C LEU A 24 -15.70 -15.46 6.25
N ILE A 25 -16.88 -14.88 6.34
CA ILE A 25 -17.04 -13.42 6.47
C ILE A 25 -16.40 -12.95 7.78
N ASP A 26 -16.68 -13.61 8.89
CA ASP A 26 -16.09 -13.28 10.19
C ASP A 26 -14.57 -13.47 10.20
N GLU A 27 -14.06 -14.50 9.53
CA GLU A 27 -12.62 -14.72 9.37
C GLU A 27 -11.97 -13.57 8.57
N GLY A 28 -12.59 -13.17 7.45
CA GLY A 28 -12.12 -12.05 6.64
C GLY A 28 -12.11 -10.73 7.40
N LEU A 29 -13.18 -10.45 8.15
CA LEU A 29 -13.25 -9.25 8.98
C LEU A 29 -12.18 -9.26 10.08
N ARG A 30 -11.93 -10.41 10.72
CA ARG A 30 -10.83 -10.56 11.70
C ARG A 30 -9.45 -10.35 11.06
N PHE A 31 -9.23 -10.88 9.86
CA PHE A 31 -7.99 -10.67 9.13
C PHE A 31 -7.75 -9.17 8.87
N PHE A 32 -8.72 -8.46 8.29
CA PHE A 32 -8.59 -7.03 8.04
C PHE A 32 -8.50 -6.21 9.33
N ARG A 33 -9.19 -6.64 10.39
CA ARG A 33 -9.08 -6.03 11.71
C ARG A 33 -7.66 -6.14 12.25
N GLY A 34 -7.03 -7.32 12.12
CA GLY A 34 -5.63 -7.53 12.50
C GLY A 34 -4.66 -6.60 11.76
N ILE A 35 -4.90 -6.35 10.46
CA ILE A 35 -4.11 -5.38 9.69
C ILE A 35 -4.30 -3.95 10.24
N ALA A 36 -5.53 -3.57 10.57
CA ALA A 36 -5.86 -2.24 11.08
C ALA A 36 -5.32 -1.99 12.50
N GLU A 37 -5.34 -2.99 13.38
CA GLU A 37 -4.82 -2.89 14.75
C GLU A 37 -3.29 -2.90 14.83
N GLY A 38 -2.64 -3.53 13.89
CA GLY A 38 -1.19 -3.60 13.74
C GLY A 38 -0.64 -5.01 13.81
N PRO A 39 0.00 -5.45 12.73
CA PRO A 39 0.77 -6.70 12.71
C PRO A 39 1.94 -6.66 13.69
N THR A 40 2.44 -7.83 14.05
CA THR A 40 3.58 -7.96 14.98
C THR A 40 4.89 -7.41 14.41
N PHE A 41 5.00 -7.34 13.09
CA PHE A 41 6.22 -6.96 12.37
C PHE A 41 7.44 -7.72 12.88
N ASP A 42 7.36 -9.06 12.83
CA ASP A 42 8.45 -9.94 13.26
C ASP A 42 9.75 -9.61 12.50
N PRO A 43 10.88 -9.39 13.20
CA PRO A 43 12.14 -9.05 12.55
C PRO A 43 12.66 -10.11 11.57
N GLN A 44 12.40 -11.40 11.83
CA GLN A 44 12.82 -12.47 10.92
C GLN A 44 11.97 -12.47 9.65
N ALA A 45 10.65 -12.21 9.79
CA ALA A 45 9.76 -12.06 8.65
C ALA A 45 10.17 -10.86 7.79
N ILE A 46 10.54 -9.73 8.40
CA ILE A 46 11.02 -8.55 7.66
C ILE A 46 12.26 -8.89 6.83
N VAL A 47 13.23 -9.59 7.39
CA VAL A 47 14.44 -10.00 6.66
C VAL A 47 14.10 -10.94 5.51
N TRP A 48 13.18 -11.87 5.73
CA TRP A 48 12.74 -12.80 4.69
C TRP A 48 12.01 -12.09 3.55
N GLU A 49 11.01 -11.28 3.89
CA GLU A 49 10.22 -10.52 2.91
C GLU A 49 11.07 -9.52 2.13
N SER A 50 12.06 -8.89 2.75
CA SER A 50 12.99 -8.03 2.04
C SER A 50 13.73 -8.76 0.91
N ARG A 51 14.08 -10.02 1.09
CA ARG A 51 14.70 -10.84 0.03
C ARG A 51 13.72 -11.17 -1.09
N VAL A 52 12.46 -11.45 -0.74
CA VAL A 52 11.38 -11.69 -1.72
C VAL A 52 11.16 -10.45 -2.57
N ILE A 53 11.03 -9.27 -1.94
CA ILE A 53 10.85 -7.99 -2.64
C ILE A 53 12.04 -7.67 -3.55
N LEU A 54 13.27 -7.94 -3.10
CA LEU A 54 14.46 -7.76 -3.95
C LEU A 54 14.48 -8.71 -5.16
N ALA A 55 14.02 -9.95 -4.99
CA ALA A 55 13.88 -10.89 -6.09
C ALA A 55 12.79 -10.42 -7.08
N GLU A 56 11.66 -9.92 -6.57
CA GLU A 56 10.59 -9.34 -7.37
C GLU A 56 11.08 -8.10 -8.15
N MET A 57 11.82 -7.21 -7.51
CA MET A 57 12.42 -6.04 -8.15
C MET A 57 13.31 -6.46 -9.33
N ARG A 58 14.15 -7.48 -9.15
CA ARG A 58 15.00 -8.00 -10.23
C ARG A 58 14.20 -8.66 -11.35
N SER A 59 13.14 -9.40 -11.02
CA SER A 59 12.29 -10.04 -12.03
C SER A 59 11.50 -9.06 -12.88
N ARG A 60 11.17 -7.89 -12.32
CA ARG A 60 10.46 -6.79 -13.00
C ARG A 60 11.40 -5.82 -13.71
N ASP A 61 12.71 -5.96 -13.53
CA ASP A 61 13.69 -5.10 -14.19
C ASP A 61 13.74 -5.44 -15.69
N SER A 62 13.32 -4.47 -16.50
CA SER A 62 13.34 -4.55 -17.95
C SER A 62 13.67 -3.19 -18.54
N VAL A 63 14.10 -3.17 -19.79
CA VAL A 63 14.32 -1.94 -20.54
C VAL A 63 13.09 -1.03 -20.51
N THR A 64 11.91 -1.61 -20.70
CA THR A 64 10.64 -0.87 -20.68
C THR A 64 10.36 -0.28 -19.31
N THR A 65 10.55 -1.05 -18.24
CA THR A 65 10.33 -0.58 -16.87
C THR A 65 11.29 0.56 -16.53
N ARG A 66 12.57 0.41 -16.84
CA ARG A 66 13.58 1.48 -16.64
C ARG A 66 13.21 2.74 -17.40
N GLN A 67 12.84 2.61 -18.68
CA GLN A 67 12.41 3.74 -19.50
C GLN A 67 11.17 4.44 -18.94
N GLN A 68 10.17 3.68 -18.46
CA GLN A 68 8.99 4.26 -17.82
C GLN A 68 9.36 5.04 -16.56
N MET A 69 10.23 4.51 -15.71
CA MET A 69 10.67 5.18 -14.49
C MET A 69 11.47 6.44 -14.78
N ASP A 70 12.35 6.41 -15.77
CA ASP A 70 13.15 7.58 -16.21
C ASP A 70 12.27 8.68 -16.82
N ASN A 71 11.16 8.33 -17.45
CA ASN A 71 10.24 9.30 -18.03
C ASN A 71 9.37 10.01 -16.99
N LEU A 72 9.07 9.38 -15.85
CA LEU A 72 8.20 9.97 -14.82
C LEU A 72 8.65 11.36 -14.36
N PRO A 73 9.94 11.61 -14.00
CA PRO A 73 10.40 12.93 -13.58
C PRO A 73 10.36 13.99 -14.69
N VAL A 74 10.40 13.56 -15.95
CA VAL A 74 10.30 14.46 -17.11
C VAL A 74 8.86 14.87 -17.35
N ILE A 75 7.93 13.90 -17.36
CA ILE A 75 6.51 14.11 -17.62
C ILE A 75 5.86 14.85 -16.44
N PHE A 76 6.11 14.37 -15.22
CA PHE A 76 5.50 14.85 -13.99
C PHE A 76 6.45 15.71 -13.14
N ARG A 77 7.22 16.54 -13.80
CA ARG A 77 8.21 17.39 -13.14
C ARG A 77 7.61 18.28 -12.07
N GLY A 78 8.20 18.22 -10.87
CA GLY A 78 7.77 18.99 -9.71
C GLY A 78 6.83 18.23 -8.79
N LEU A 79 6.37 17.04 -9.20
CA LEU A 79 5.59 16.16 -8.33
C LEU A 79 6.49 15.19 -7.55
N GLY A 80 6.16 15.03 -6.27
CA GLY A 80 6.97 14.27 -5.31
C GLY A 80 7.00 12.77 -5.61
N PHE A 81 5.88 12.21 -6.06
CA PHE A 81 5.74 10.76 -6.30
C PHE A 81 6.74 10.20 -7.33
N THR A 82 7.25 11.04 -8.25
CA THR A 82 8.21 10.61 -9.27
C THR A 82 9.55 10.14 -8.70
N ARG A 83 9.81 10.41 -7.42
CA ARG A 83 11.04 10.02 -6.72
C ARG A 83 10.88 8.77 -5.86
N HIS A 84 9.65 8.27 -5.73
CA HIS A 84 9.30 7.19 -4.81
C HIS A 84 8.44 6.16 -5.54
N THR A 85 9.09 5.14 -6.08
CA THR A 85 8.35 4.01 -6.66
C THR A 85 7.74 3.15 -5.56
N PRO A 86 6.57 2.51 -5.77
CA PRO A 86 5.93 1.68 -4.76
C PRO A 86 6.82 0.54 -4.23
N ILE A 87 7.66 -0.05 -5.09
CA ILE A 87 8.57 -1.11 -4.68
C ILE A 87 9.79 -0.59 -3.89
N GLY A 88 10.08 0.70 -3.97
CA GLY A 88 11.23 1.31 -3.31
C GLY A 88 12.56 1.11 -4.06
N THR A 89 13.67 1.21 -3.33
CA THR A 89 15.02 0.98 -3.84
C THR A 89 15.70 -0.15 -3.05
N GLU A 90 16.69 -0.80 -3.64
CA GLU A 90 17.47 -1.84 -2.94
C GLU A 90 18.04 -1.32 -1.61
N GLN A 91 18.56 -0.10 -1.61
CA GLN A 91 19.10 0.52 -0.41
C GLN A 91 18.04 0.70 0.69
N THR A 92 16.83 1.17 0.33
CA THR A 92 15.75 1.34 1.31
C THR A 92 15.26 0.00 1.83
N ILE A 93 15.10 -1.01 0.97
CA ILE A 93 14.65 -2.35 1.35
C ILE A 93 15.63 -3.00 2.32
N LEU A 94 16.92 -2.92 2.05
CA LEU A 94 17.98 -3.46 2.92
C LEU A 94 18.13 -2.71 4.25
N SER A 95 17.65 -1.46 4.31
CA SER A 95 17.71 -0.64 5.52
C SER A 95 16.51 -0.84 6.46
N PHE A 96 15.51 -1.61 6.06
CA PHE A 96 14.29 -1.77 6.84
C PHE A 96 14.56 -2.44 8.19
N ARG A 97 13.92 -1.88 9.23
CA ARG A 97 13.90 -2.41 10.59
C ARG A 97 12.47 -2.35 11.10
N ARG A 98 12.17 -3.13 12.11
CA ARG A 98 10.86 -3.22 12.72
C ARG A 98 10.27 -1.85 13.08
N GLU A 99 11.09 -0.94 13.58
CA GLU A 99 10.69 0.40 13.99
C GLU A 99 10.12 1.23 12.84
N HIS A 100 10.65 1.05 11.62
CA HIS A 100 10.13 1.73 10.42
C HIS A 100 8.71 1.28 10.08
N PHE A 101 8.43 -0.02 10.22
CA PHE A 101 7.10 -0.57 9.98
C PHE A 101 6.10 -0.13 11.04
N LEU A 102 6.50 -0.17 12.31
CA LEU A 102 5.67 0.30 13.42
C LEU A 102 5.30 1.78 13.26
N GLU A 103 6.28 2.64 12.96
CA GLU A 103 6.03 4.07 12.76
C GLU A 103 5.17 4.34 11.54
N PHE A 104 5.47 3.66 10.41
CA PHE A 104 4.68 3.79 9.19
C PHE A 104 3.23 3.35 9.42
N HIS A 105 3.03 2.20 10.05
CA HIS A 105 1.70 1.67 10.36
C HIS A 105 0.96 2.65 11.27
N ARG A 106 1.56 3.03 12.40
CA ARG A 106 0.98 3.98 13.33
C ARG A 106 0.53 5.27 12.64
N ARG A 107 1.28 5.76 11.68
CA ARG A 107 1.03 7.03 11.01
C ARG A 107 -0.03 6.93 9.92
N ASN A 108 -0.05 5.84 9.17
CA ASN A 108 -0.81 5.73 7.92
C ASN A 108 -2.01 4.77 7.99
N TYR A 109 -1.97 3.75 8.86
CA TYR A 109 -3.08 2.82 9.04
C TYR A 109 -4.02 3.36 10.09
N ARG A 110 -4.93 4.21 9.64
CA ARG A 110 -5.83 4.99 10.50
C ARG A 110 -7.29 4.75 10.08
N PRO A 111 -8.24 4.70 11.03
CA PRO A 111 -9.66 4.53 10.69
C PRO A 111 -10.20 5.63 9.78
N ASP A 112 -9.72 6.88 9.93
CA ASP A 112 -10.11 8.02 9.13
C ASP A 112 -9.49 8.05 7.71
N MET A 113 -8.56 7.12 7.42
CA MET A 113 -7.95 6.93 6.10
C MET A 113 -8.24 5.54 5.52
N THR A 114 -9.14 4.77 6.15
CA THR A 114 -9.42 3.39 5.76
C THR A 114 -10.81 3.30 5.14
N VAL A 115 -10.91 2.59 4.03
CA VAL A 115 -12.17 2.24 3.37
C VAL A 115 -12.28 0.73 3.30
N ILE A 116 -13.42 0.19 3.70
CA ILE A 116 -13.73 -1.23 3.59
C ILE A 116 -14.79 -1.39 2.53
N VAL A 117 -14.53 -2.27 1.58
CA VAL A 117 -15.45 -2.59 0.48
C VAL A 117 -15.75 -4.07 0.53
N ALA A 118 -17.02 -4.42 0.50
CA ALA A 118 -17.48 -5.80 0.35
C ALA A 118 -18.34 -5.90 -0.91
N ALA A 119 -18.11 -6.92 -1.73
CA ALA A 119 -18.88 -7.21 -2.93
C ALA A 119 -19.17 -8.71 -3.02
N GLY A 120 -20.40 -9.08 -3.31
CA GLY A 120 -20.82 -10.49 -3.39
C GLY A 120 -22.33 -10.66 -3.27
N ASP A 121 -22.76 -11.90 -3.18
CA ASP A 121 -24.16 -12.29 -3.00
C ASP A 121 -24.50 -12.38 -1.49
N PHE A 122 -24.76 -11.21 -0.87
CA PHE A 122 -25.11 -11.09 0.55
C PHE A 122 -26.04 -9.90 0.78
N ASP A 123 -26.68 -9.86 1.93
CA ASP A 123 -27.45 -8.70 2.38
C ASP A 123 -26.51 -7.54 2.74
N PRO A 124 -26.59 -6.40 2.05
CA PRO A 124 -25.73 -5.25 2.28
C PRO A 124 -25.85 -4.67 3.70
N GLU A 125 -27.04 -4.66 4.27
CA GLU A 125 -27.30 -4.10 5.62
C GLU A 125 -26.66 -5.00 6.68
N GLN A 126 -26.77 -6.30 6.51
CA GLN A 126 -26.13 -7.27 7.41
C GLN A 126 -24.63 -7.12 7.39
N ILE A 127 -24.00 -7.06 6.19
CA ILE A 127 -22.55 -6.88 6.07
C ILE A 127 -22.11 -5.52 6.63
N ALA A 128 -22.84 -4.45 6.37
CA ALA A 128 -22.54 -3.15 6.95
C ALA A 128 -22.57 -3.17 8.49
N GLY A 129 -23.53 -3.88 9.06
CA GLY A 129 -23.62 -4.10 10.50
C GLY A 129 -22.41 -4.86 11.06
N GLN A 130 -21.98 -5.94 10.40
CA GLN A 130 -20.79 -6.73 10.78
C GLN A 130 -19.49 -5.90 10.66
N ILE A 131 -19.32 -5.13 9.59
CA ILE A 131 -18.20 -4.21 9.42
C ILE A 131 -18.20 -3.17 10.55
N SER A 132 -19.35 -2.57 10.84
CA SER A 132 -19.49 -1.58 11.92
C SER A 132 -19.15 -2.17 13.30
N ALA A 133 -19.60 -3.39 13.58
CA ALA A 133 -19.28 -4.09 14.81
C ALA A 133 -17.77 -4.42 14.91
N SER A 134 -17.15 -4.84 13.80
CA SER A 134 -15.73 -5.17 13.77
C SER A 134 -14.82 -3.94 13.91
N PHE A 135 -15.12 -2.85 13.22
CA PHE A 135 -14.19 -1.72 13.05
C PHE A 135 -14.62 -0.46 13.82
N GLY A 136 -15.87 -0.35 14.22
CA GLY A 136 -16.41 0.85 14.87
C GLY A 136 -15.75 1.20 16.21
N ALA A 137 -15.15 0.22 16.90
CA ALA A 137 -14.41 0.41 18.14
C ALA A 137 -12.92 0.75 17.94
N LEU A 138 -12.44 0.86 16.70
CA LEU A 138 -11.07 1.31 16.46
C LEU A 138 -10.88 2.75 16.99
N PRO A 139 -9.77 3.02 17.69
CA PRO A 139 -9.55 4.31 18.33
C PRO A 139 -9.43 5.40 17.26
N LYS A 140 -10.26 6.43 17.39
CA LYS A 140 -10.11 7.65 16.58
C LYS A 140 -8.78 8.33 16.92
N ARG A 141 -8.16 8.90 15.90
CA ARG A 141 -6.94 9.68 16.08
C ARG A 141 -7.31 11.15 16.26
N GLU A 142 -6.66 11.79 17.24
CA GLU A 142 -6.83 13.22 17.49
C GLU A 142 -5.93 14.06 16.59
N ASP A 143 -4.73 13.53 16.25
CA ASP A 143 -3.82 14.16 15.31
C ASP A 143 -4.36 14.11 13.88
N PRO A 144 -4.17 15.15 13.06
CA PRO A 144 -4.63 15.14 11.67
C PRO A 144 -3.89 14.07 10.86
N PRO A 145 -4.52 13.51 9.80
CA PRO A 145 -3.86 12.58 8.91
C PRO A 145 -2.63 13.22 8.25
N PRO A 146 -1.61 12.43 7.90
CA PRO A 146 -0.42 12.96 7.26
C PRO A 146 -0.77 13.58 5.90
N VAL A 147 -0.45 14.84 5.73
CA VAL A 147 -0.62 15.53 4.44
C VAL A 147 0.66 15.35 3.64
N ARG A 148 0.54 14.76 2.46
CA ARG A 148 1.64 14.70 1.51
C ARG A 148 1.78 16.03 0.77
N ASN A 149 2.98 16.56 0.75
CA ASN A 149 3.30 17.65 -0.16
C ASN A 149 3.73 17.05 -1.50
N GLU A 150 2.78 16.84 -2.38
CA GLU A 150 3.03 16.27 -3.71
C GLU A 150 3.71 17.27 -4.66
N GLY A 151 3.97 18.49 -4.23
CA GLY A 151 4.56 19.52 -5.06
C GLY A 151 3.55 20.12 -6.05
N ARG A 152 4.07 20.74 -7.10
CA ARG A 152 3.25 21.30 -8.18
C ARG A 152 3.79 20.88 -9.54
N LEU A 153 2.89 20.42 -10.40
CA LEU A 153 3.24 20.09 -11.77
C LEU A 153 3.75 21.34 -12.49
N ASN A 154 5.00 21.28 -12.92
CA ASN A 154 5.57 22.31 -13.78
C ASN A 154 5.44 21.90 -15.25
N ALA A 155 4.32 22.24 -15.88
CA ALA A 155 3.97 21.84 -17.24
C ALA A 155 4.33 22.90 -18.31
N ARG A 156 5.18 23.89 -18.01
CA ARG A 156 5.52 24.96 -18.96
C ARG A 156 6.61 24.54 -19.95
N GLY A 157 6.40 24.87 -21.22
CA GLY A 157 7.36 24.71 -22.31
C GLY A 157 7.51 23.29 -22.85
N LEU A 158 8.26 23.17 -23.95
CA LEU A 158 8.69 21.88 -24.52
C LEU A 158 9.74 21.23 -23.62
N ARG A 159 9.64 19.91 -23.45
CA ARG A 159 10.61 19.12 -22.68
C ARG A 159 11.06 17.93 -23.48
N ALA A 160 12.34 17.66 -23.39
CA ALA A 160 12.94 16.47 -23.96
C ALA A 160 13.90 15.86 -22.94
N GLY A 161 13.91 14.54 -22.86
CA GLY A 161 14.90 13.77 -22.10
C GLY A 161 15.58 12.78 -23.04
N ILE A 162 16.89 12.61 -22.87
CA ILE A 162 17.66 11.59 -23.58
C ILE A 162 18.17 10.61 -22.54
N PHE A 163 17.72 9.37 -22.63
CA PHE A 163 18.10 8.29 -21.72
C PHE A 163 18.98 7.29 -22.46
N ARG A 164 20.09 6.92 -21.84
CA ARG A 164 20.93 5.81 -22.33
C ARG A 164 20.46 4.54 -21.65
N ILE A 165 20.08 3.57 -22.43
CA ILE A 165 19.67 2.25 -21.97
C ILE A 165 20.90 1.36 -22.06
N SER A 166 21.42 0.93 -20.92
CA SER A 166 22.52 -0.04 -20.81
C SER A 166 21.95 -1.42 -20.48
#